data_ff8182dc65f960c2517b4f71c4bf3e39
#
_entry.id   ff8182dc65f960c2517b4f71c4bf3e39
#
_cell.length_a   1.000
_cell.length_b   1.000
_cell.length_c   1.000
_cell.angle_alpha   90.00
_cell.angle_beta   90.00
_cell.angle_gamma   90.00
#
_symmetry.space_group_name_H-M   'P 1'
#
loop_
_entity.id
_entity.type
_entity.pdbx_description
1 polymer ?
#
loop_
_entity_poly.entity_id
_entity_poly.type
_entity_poly.pdbx_seq_one_letter_code
_entity_poly.pdbx_strand_id
1 'polypeptide(L)'
;KGNTNRMNLLFISLGCDKNLVDTEKMLGILGKEGYSFVDDENEADIVVVNTCCFIGDAKEESINTILQMAELKKNGRLKALIVTGCLAQRYKQEIIDEIPEVDAILGTTSYEAVGAAIREVMDGETPEIFESIDAPVSTATERLITTGGHYAFLKIAEGCDKRCTYCIIPYLRGKYRSVPMEQLVREAEELAEKGVKELILVAQETTLYGKDLYGEKKLPELLRRLAAVSGIQWIRLQYCYPEEITDELIETIKTEEKVCNYLDIPIQHASDAVLKRMGRRTNNKEIRGLIAKLRKEIPDIALRTTLISGFPGETEEDHEILMQFVDDMEFDRLGVFAYSPEEDTPAFSFENQVPEEVKQERRDEIMELQQEIAFEKSEAMKGRTLEVMIEGKVADENAYVGRTYMDSPNVDGLIFVNTGLSLMSGDFLKVRVTGASEYDLIGEAEDEFTE
;
A
#
# COMPACT_ATOMS: atom_id res chain seq x y z
N LYS A 1 -27.25 11.81 -33.73
CA LYS A 1 -25.96 11.12 -33.78
C LYS A 1 -24.92 12.21 -33.49
N GLY A 2 -24.82 12.59 -32.21
CA GLY A 2 -23.92 13.63 -31.77
C GLY A 2 -22.51 13.07 -31.72
N ASN A 3 -21.60 13.81 -32.27
CA ASN A 3 -20.19 13.69 -32.09
C ASN A 3 -19.92 14.09 -30.59
N THR A 4 -19.99 13.14 -29.67
CA THR A 4 -19.52 13.35 -28.30
C THR A 4 -18.01 13.49 -28.43
N ASN A 5 -17.53 14.74 -28.46
CA ASN A 5 -16.11 15.00 -28.20
C ASN A 5 -15.77 14.24 -26.93
N ARG A 6 -15.01 13.15 -27.05
CA ARG A 6 -14.51 12.41 -25.89
C ARG A 6 -13.69 13.40 -25.07
N MET A 7 -14.14 13.66 -23.85
CA MET A 7 -13.37 14.50 -22.94
C MET A 7 -12.15 13.72 -22.43
N ASN A 8 -11.02 14.39 -22.40
CA ASN A 8 -9.78 13.87 -21.87
C ASN A 8 -9.74 14.03 -20.34
N LEU A 9 -9.50 12.96 -19.65
CA LEU A 9 -9.50 12.91 -18.22
C LEU A 9 -8.10 12.52 -17.71
N LEU A 10 -7.53 13.35 -16.86
CA LEU A 10 -6.33 13.04 -16.09
C LEU A 10 -6.74 12.59 -14.69
N PHE A 11 -6.20 11.46 -14.26
CA PHE A 11 -6.39 10.96 -12.91
C PHE A 11 -5.08 11.02 -12.13
N ILE A 12 -5.09 11.69 -10.99
CA ILE A 12 -3.93 11.78 -10.09
C ILE A 12 -4.26 10.99 -8.82
N SER A 13 -3.54 9.89 -8.60
CA SER A 13 -3.71 9.05 -7.42
C SER A 13 -2.56 9.27 -6.45
N LEU A 14 -2.88 9.76 -5.26
CA LEU A 14 -1.92 10.04 -4.20
C LEU A 14 -2.10 9.08 -3.03
N GLY A 15 -1.03 8.89 -2.27
CA GLY A 15 -1.03 8.11 -1.04
C GLY A 15 -0.81 6.62 -1.24
N CYS A 16 -1.63 5.80 -0.59
CA CYS A 16 -1.36 4.38 -0.42
C CYS A 16 -1.99 3.50 -1.52
N ASP A 17 -1.59 2.23 -1.52
CA ASP A 17 -2.11 1.16 -2.37
C ASP A 17 -3.64 0.96 -2.28
N LYS A 18 -4.24 1.20 -1.11
CA LYS A 18 -5.70 1.16 -0.94
C LYS A 18 -6.40 2.29 -1.71
N ASN A 19 -5.81 3.49 -1.72
CA ASN A 19 -6.25 4.61 -2.56
C ASN A 19 -6.08 4.29 -4.05
N LEU A 20 -5.00 3.60 -4.41
CA LEU A 20 -4.77 3.19 -5.79
C LEU A 20 -5.86 2.22 -6.28
N VAL A 21 -6.29 1.27 -5.45
CA VAL A 21 -7.41 0.37 -5.79
C VAL A 21 -8.70 1.16 -6.04
N ASP A 22 -9.00 2.17 -5.21
CA ASP A 22 -10.16 3.04 -5.42
C ASP A 22 -10.04 3.83 -6.73
N THR A 23 -8.85 4.36 -7.04
CA THR A 23 -8.55 5.02 -8.32
C THR A 23 -8.80 4.09 -9.50
N GLU A 24 -8.28 2.88 -9.49
CA GLU A 24 -8.43 1.92 -10.58
C GLU A 24 -9.89 1.50 -10.80
N LYS A 25 -10.70 1.44 -9.73
CA LYS A 25 -12.15 1.24 -9.82
C LYS A 25 -12.85 2.45 -10.47
N MET A 26 -12.50 3.67 -10.05
CA MET A 26 -13.02 4.89 -10.69
C MET A 26 -12.65 4.94 -12.18
N LEU A 27 -11.44 4.61 -12.55
CA LEU A 27 -10.99 4.52 -13.94
C LEU A 27 -11.79 3.47 -14.73
N GLY A 28 -12.09 2.33 -14.13
CA GLY A 28 -12.92 1.29 -14.73
C GLY A 28 -14.34 1.80 -15.05
N ILE A 29 -14.97 2.50 -14.10
CA ILE A 29 -16.29 3.12 -14.27
C ILE A 29 -16.25 4.16 -15.38
N LEU A 30 -15.32 5.10 -15.33
CA LEU A 30 -15.20 6.20 -16.30
C LEU A 30 -14.85 5.72 -17.71
N GLY A 31 -14.02 4.67 -17.82
CA GLY A 31 -13.71 4.04 -19.10
C GLY A 31 -14.94 3.47 -19.79
N LYS A 32 -15.86 2.85 -19.05
CA LYS A 32 -17.16 2.39 -19.59
C LYS A 32 -18.09 3.53 -20.01
N GLU A 33 -18.02 4.66 -19.33
CA GLU A 33 -18.78 5.85 -19.70
C GLU A 33 -18.18 6.56 -20.93
N GLY A 34 -17.03 6.13 -21.42
CA GLY A 34 -16.44 6.59 -22.68
C GLY A 34 -15.48 7.76 -22.58
N TYR A 35 -14.97 8.06 -21.38
CA TYR A 35 -13.88 9.02 -21.19
C TYR A 35 -12.56 8.49 -21.78
N SER A 36 -11.72 9.40 -22.28
CA SER A 36 -10.36 9.09 -22.71
C SER A 36 -9.38 9.50 -21.62
N PHE A 37 -8.42 8.64 -21.28
CA PHE A 37 -7.42 8.95 -20.27
C PHE A 37 -6.16 9.52 -20.92
N VAL A 38 -5.58 10.52 -20.26
CA VAL A 38 -4.33 11.20 -20.66
C VAL A 38 -3.38 11.28 -19.47
N ASP A 39 -2.08 11.34 -19.76
CA ASP A 39 -1.03 11.46 -18.74
C ASP A 39 -0.48 12.90 -18.64
N ASP A 40 -0.76 13.75 -19.65
CA ASP A 40 -0.32 15.15 -19.66
C ASP A 40 -1.45 16.06 -19.17
N GLU A 41 -1.18 16.83 -18.13
CA GLU A 41 -2.11 17.82 -17.57
C GLU A 41 -2.54 18.88 -18.60
N ASN A 42 -1.69 19.15 -19.59
CA ASN A 42 -2.00 20.10 -20.67
C ASN A 42 -3.00 19.56 -21.71
N GLU A 43 -3.24 18.26 -21.74
CA GLU A 43 -4.21 17.61 -22.61
C GLU A 43 -5.54 17.34 -21.94
N ALA A 44 -5.60 17.49 -20.59
CA ALA A 44 -6.78 17.18 -19.81
C ALA A 44 -7.89 18.23 -19.93
N ASP A 45 -9.12 17.78 -20.12
CA ASP A 45 -10.34 18.57 -19.94
C ASP A 45 -10.83 18.51 -18.49
N ILE A 46 -10.65 17.36 -17.85
CA ILE A 46 -11.11 17.05 -16.49
C ILE A 46 -9.93 16.46 -15.71
N VAL A 47 -9.76 16.91 -14.47
CA VAL A 47 -8.81 16.30 -13.52
C VAL A 47 -9.57 15.76 -12.33
N VAL A 48 -9.27 14.53 -11.95
CA VAL A 48 -9.70 13.91 -10.69
C VAL A 48 -8.47 13.64 -9.83
N VAL A 49 -8.45 14.21 -8.63
CA VAL A 49 -7.37 14.01 -7.65
C VAL A 49 -7.90 13.15 -6.51
N ASN A 50 -7.37 11.93 -6.40
CA ASN A 50 -7.61 11.06 -5.26
C ASN A 50 -6.53 11.31 -4.20
N THR A 51 -6.92 11.87 -3.06
CA THR A 51 -6.06 12.50 -2.08
C THR A 51 -5.74 11.62 -0.88
N CYS A 52 -4.63 11.93 -0.22
CA CYS A 52 -4.20 11.33 1.04
C CYS A 52 -4.02 12.40 2.12
N CYS A 53 -4.20 12.01 3.40
CA CYS A 53 -3.91 12.87 4.55
C CYS A 53 -3.51 12.06 5.78
N PHE A 54 -2.85 10.92 5.56
CA PHE A 54 -2.47 10.01 6.65
C PHE A 54 -1.38 10.60 7.55
N ILE A 55 -0.42 11.31 6.96
CA ILE A 55 0.65 12.06 7.65
C ILE A 55 0.77 13.45 7.02
N GLY A 56 1.49 14.35 7.71
CA GLY A 56 1.68 15.74 7.27
C GLY A 56 2.18 15.87 5.84
N ASP A 57 3.21 15.12 5.46
CA ASP A 57 3.81 15.17 4.12
C ASP A 57 2.80 14.77 3.03
N ALA A 58 2.01 13.72 3.26
CA ALA A 58 0.98 13.28 2.32
C ALA A 58 -0.18 14.29 2.19
N LYS A 59 -0.48 15.00 3.28
CA LYS A 59 -1.45 16.09 3.29
C LYS A 59 -0.93 17.28 2.47
N GLU A 60 0.31 17.68 2.67
CA GLU A 60 0.96 18.76 1.92
C GLU A 60 1.03 18.43 0.41
N GLU A 61 1.47 17.22 0.05
CA GLU A 61 1.47 16.75 -1.33
C GLU A 61 0.08 16.84 -1.98
N SER A 62 -0.95 16.41 -1.27
CA SER A 62 -2.33 16.47 -1.76
C SER A 62 -2.82 17.90 -1.97
N ILE A 63 -2.55 18.80 -1.02
CA ILE A 63 -2.92 20.21 -1.13
C ILE A 63 -2.18 20.86 -2.31
N ASN A 64 -0.88 20.67 -2.41
CA ASN A 64 -0.07 21.26 -3.49
C ASN A 64 -0.53 20.77 -4.87
N THR A 65 -0.88 19.49 -5.00
CA THR A 65 -1.43 18.93 -6.24
C THR A 65 -2.76 19.57 -6.61
N ILE A 66 -3.67 19.72 -5.65
CA ILE A 66 -4.96 20.39 -5.89
C ILE A 66 -4.74 21.86 -6.35
N LEU A 67 -3.86 22.58 -5.68
CA LEU A 67 -3.54 23.98 -6.01
C LEU A 67 -2.91 24.10 -7.41
N GLN A 68 -2.03 23.19 -7.80
CA GLN A 68 -1.45 23.15 -9.14
C GLN A 68 -2.55 22.96 -10.20
N MET A 69 -3.47 22.04 -9.98
CA MET A 69 -4.58 21.81 -10.91
C MET A 69 -5.58 22.97 -10.91
N ALA A 70 -5.78 23.63 -9.79
CA ALA A 70 -6.60 24.84 -9.69
C ALA A 70 -6.05 25.99 -10.56
N GLU A 71 -4.71 26.17 -10.60
CA GLU A 71 -4.08 27.15 -11.50
C GLU A 71 -4.33 26.86 -12.98
N LEU A 72 -4.31 25.59 -13.41
CA LEU A 72 -4.66 25.21 -14.78
C LEU A 72 -6.12 25.55 -15.11
N LYS A 73 -7.01 25.43 -14.14
CA LYS A 73 -8.41 25.81 -14.31
C LYS A 73 -8.58 27.32 -14.42
N LYS A 74 -7.93 28.13 -13.59
CA LYS A 74 -7.92 29.60 -13.67
C LYS A 74 -7.47 30.08 -15.05
N ASN A 75 -6.50 29.39 -15.63
CA ASN A 75 -5.99 29.72 -16.98
C ASN A 75 -6.91 29.23 -18.11
N GLY A 76 -8.09 28.69 -17.79
CA GLY A 76 -9.10 28.25 -18.75
C GLY A 76 -8.79 26.93 -19.48
N ARG A 77 -7.79 26.19 -19.03
CA ARG A 77 -7.42 24.90 -19.63
C ARG A 77 -8.36 23.78 -19.18
N LEU A 78 -8.57 23.65 -17.86
CA LEU A 78 -9.47 22.65 -17.31
C LEU A 78 -10.92 23.12 -17.28
N LYS A 79 -11.83 22.20 -17.61
CA LYS A 79 -13.28 22.38 -17.49
C LYS A 79 -13.80 21.98 -16.12
N ALA A 80 -13.19 20.96 -15.51
CA ALA A 80 -13.57 20.46 -14.20
C ALA A 80 -12.37 19.97 -13.37
N LEU A 81 -12.40 20.29 -12.08
CA LEU A 81 -11.48 19.78 -11.07
C LEU A 81 -12.30 19.09 -9.97
N ILE A 82 -12.06 17.80 -9.80
CA ILE A 82 -12.77 16.95 -8.85
C ILE A 82 -11.76 16.42 -7.82
N VAL A 83 -12.12 16.51 -6.55
CA VAL A 83 -11.28 16.05 -5.43
C VAL A 83 -12.00 14.95 -4.67
N THR A 84 -11.31 13.86 -4.39
CA THR A 84 -11.82 12.71 -3.63
C THR A 84 -10.76 12.17 -2.68
N GLY A 85 -11.09 11.16 -1.89
CA GLY A 85 -10.16 10.46 -1.01
C GLY A 85 -10.11 10.99 0.42
N CYS A 86 -9.02 10.69 1.12
CA CYS A 86 -8.93 10.93 2.57
C CYS A 86 -8.86 12.41 2.94
N LEU A 87 -8.15 13.24 2.18
CA LEU A 87 -8.12 14.68 2.43
C LEU A 87 -9.51 15.30 2.20
N ALA A 88 -10.18 14.92 1.12
CA ALA A 88 -11.54 15.35 0.83
C ALA A 88 -12.51 14.98 1.95
N GLN A 89 -12.41 13.78 2.49
CA GLN A 89 -13.22 13.31 3.61
C GLN A 89 -12.98 14.11 4.89
N ARG A 90 -11.71 14.47 5.16
CA ARG A 90 -11.31 15.12 6.42
C ARG A 90 -11.55 16.62 6.41
N TYR A 91 -11.21 17.28 5.31
CA TYR A 91 -11.16 18.74 5.19
C TYR A 91 -12.15 19.27 4.15
N LYS A 92 -13.30 18.62 4.04
CA LYS A 92 -14.35 18.98 3.08
C LYS A 92 -14.62 20.47 3.01
N GLN A 93 -14.93 21.09 4.15
CA GLN A 93 -15.37 22.49 4.19
C GLN A 93 -14.21 23.44 3.88
N GLU A 94 -13.03 23.16 4.40
CA GLU A 94 -11.85 23.96 4.15
C GLU A 94 -11.45 23.96 2.67
N ILE A 95 -11.56 22.80 1.99
CA ILE A 95 -11.29 22.71 0.56
C ILE A 95 -12.29 23.54 -0.23
N ILE A 96 -13.58 23.48 0.10
CA ILE A 96 -14.64 24.27 -0.57
C ILE A 96 -14.42 25.76 -0.38
N ASP A 97 -14.11 26.18 0.85
CA ASP A 97 -14.00 27.58 1.20
C ASP A 97 -12.69 28.22 0.66
N GLU A 98 -11.59 27.48 0.67
CA GLU A 98 -10.26 27.99 0.34
C GLU A 98 -9.87 27.80 -1.14
N ILE A 99 -10.46 26.82 -1.84
CA ILE A 99 -10.12 26.48 -3.22
C ILE A 99 -11.39 26.44 -4.08
N PRO A 100 -11.93 27.63 -4.45
CA PRO A 100 -13.19 27.72 -5.19
C PRO A 100 -13.12 27.16 -6.61
N GLU A 101 -11.95 26.81 -7.10
CA GLU A 101 -11.74 26.14 -8.38
C GLU A 101 -12.14 24.65 -8.36
N VAL A 102 -12.28 24.03 -7.18
CA VAL A 102 -12.76 22.66 -7.03
C VAL A 102 -14.27 22.64 -7.32
N ASP A 103 -14.67 21.89 -8.35
CA ASP A 103 -16.05 21.81 -8.82
C ASP A 103 -16.87 20.73 -8.12
N ALA A 104 -16.23 19.65 -7.72
CA ALA A 104 -16.88 18.54 -7.01
C ALA A 104 -15.95 17.95 -5.95
N ILE A 105 -16.54 17.48 -4.87
CA ILE A 105 -15.83 16.82 -3.79
C ILE A 105 -16.57 15.55 -3.36
N LEU A 106 -15.81 14.42 -3.28
CA LEU A 106 -16.36 13.11 -2.93
C LEU A 106 -15.65 12.54 -1.70
N GLY A 107 -16.42 11.90 -0.82
CA GLY A 107 -15.89 11.17 0.33
C GLY A 107 -15.22 9.84 -0.03
N THR A 108 -14.59 9.23 0.97
CA THR A 108 -13.83 7.98 0.81
C THR A 108 -14.66 6.77 0.40
N THR A 109 -15.95 6.76 0.69
CA THR A 109 -16.92 5.70 0.34
C THR A 109 -17.74 6.02 -0.91
N SER A 110 -17.61 7.25 -1.44
CA SER A 110 -18.46 7.77 -2.54
C SER A 110 -17.77 7.72 -3.90
N TYR A 111 -16.65 7.03 -4.04
CA TYR A 111 -15.87 7.02 -5.29
C TYR A 111 -16.63 6.44 -6.50
N GLU A 112 -17.63 5.56 -6.28
CA GLU A 112 -18.47 5.05 -7.37
C GLU A 112 -19.33 6.13 -8.02
N ALA A 113 -19.60 7.23 -7.33
CA ALA A 113 -20.37 8.35 -7.83
C ALA A 113 -19.56 9.31 -8.74
N VAL A 114 -18.29 9.01 -9.02
CA VAL A 114 -17.39 9.90 -9.78
C VAL A 114 -17.94 10.28 -11.15
N GLY A 115 -18.55 9.35 -11.89
CA GLY A 115 -19.18 9.63 -13.19
C GLY A 115 -20.40 10.55 -13.06
N ALA A 116 -21.24 10.34 -12.03
CA ALA A 116 -22.37 11.21 -11.74
C ALA A 116 -21.89 12.63 -11.39
N ALA A 117 -20.88 12.74 -10.53
CA ALA A 117 -20.29 14.03 -10.14
C ALA A 117 -19.75 14.81 -11.36
N ILE A 118 -19.07 14.14 -12.29
CA ILE A 118 -18.61 14.78 -13.53
C ILE A 118 -19.76 15.32 -14.35
N ARG A 119 -20.83 14.55 -14.51
CA ARG A 119 -22.02 15.00 -15.28
C ARG A 119 -22.68 16.22 -14.63
N GLU A 120 -22.87 16.22 -13.32
CA GLU A 120 -23.44 17.35 -12.59
C GLU A 120 -22.57 18.61 -12.72
N VAL A 121 -21.25 18.46 -12.66
CA VAL A 121 -20.31 19.58 -12.90
C VAL A 121 -20.44 20.11 -14.32
N MET A 122 -20.58 19.24 -15.35
CA MET A 122 -20.78 19.68 -16.72
C MET A 122 -22.11 20.39 -16.94
N ASP A 123 -23.12 20.12 -16.12
CA ASP A 123 -24.42 20.81 -16.10
C ASP A 123 -24.39 22.11 -15.26
N GLY A 124 -23.24 22.44 -14.66
CA GLY A 124 -23.03 23.70 -13.90
C GLY A 124 -23.31 23.59 -12.42
N GLU A 125 -23.48 22.37 -11.90
CA GLU A 125 -23.63 22.11 -10.47
C GLU A 125 -22.28 21.92 -9.76
N THR A 126 -22.27 21.99 -8.43
CA THR A 126 -21.08 21.77 -7.59
C THR A 126 -21.37 20.66 -6.57
N PRO A 127 -21.38 19.38 -6.99
CA PRO A 127 -21.81 18.30 -6.13
C PRO A 127 -20.82 18.03 -4.98
N GLU A 128 -21.40 17.80 -3.81
CA GLU A 128 -20.73 17.35 -2.61
C GLU A 128 -21.30 15.98 -2.22
N ILE A 129 -20.59 14.89 -2.55
CA ILE A 129 -21.12 13.53 -2.40
C ILE A 129 -20.38 12.79 -1.28
N PHE A 130 -21.06 12.63 -0.15
CA PHE A 130 -20.54 11.96 1.03
C PHE A 130 -21.53 10.94 1.57
N GLU A 131 -21.26 9.68 1.31
CA GLU A 131 -21.95 8.58 1.96
C GLU A 131 -21.38 8.33 3.37
N SER A 132 -22.08 7.51 4.15
CA SER A 132 -21.56 7.08 5.45
C SER A 132 -20.20 6.39 5.29
N ILE A 133 -19.22 6.74 6.13
CA ILE A 133 -17.92 6.05 6.16
C ILE A 133 -18.04 4.56 6.54
N ASP A 134 -19.18 4.16 7.13
CA ASP A 134 -19.53 2.79 7.46
C ASP A 134 -20.40 2.12 6.38
N ALA A 135 -20.57 2.74 5.22
CA ALA A 135 -21.29 2.15 4.08
C ALA A 135 -20.69 0.79 3.70
N PRO A 136 -21.49 -0.15 3.18
CA PRO A 136 -20.99 -1.43 2.70
C PRO A 136 -19.86 -1.24 1.68
N VAL A 137 -18.90 -2.17 1.69
CA VAL A 137 -17.81 -2.13 0.70
C VAL A 137 -18.41 -2.33 -0.69
N SER A 138 -17.91 -1.56 -1.66
CA SER A 138 -18.31 -1.67 -3.06
C SER A 138 -18.18 -3.10 -3.59
N THR A 139 -19.20 -3.55 -4.30
CA THR A 139 -19.21 -4.85 -4.99
C THR A 139 -18.76 -4.77 -6.45
N ALA A 140 -18.43 -3.57 -6.95
CA ALA A 140 -17.93 -3.39 -8.30
C ALA A 140 -16.56 -4.05 -8.46
N THR A 141 -16.45 -4.95 -9.43
CA THR A 141 -15.20 -5.65 -9.77
C THR A 141 -14.44 -4.97 -10.90
N GLU A 142 -15.10 -4.06 -11.60
CA GLU A 142 -14.54 -3.36 -12.75
C GLU A 142 -13.37 -2.47 -12.36
N ARG A 143 -12.22 -2.75 -12.94
CA ARG A 143 -10.98 -2.02 -12.69
C ARG A 143 -10.16 -1.85 -13.96
N LEU A 144 -9.55 -0.69 -14.10
CA LEU A 144 -8.49 -0.46 -15.06
C LEU A 144 -7.16 -0.49 -14.28
N ILE A 145 -6.34 -1.51 -14.54
CA ILE A 145 -5.08 -1.73 -13.82
C ILE A 145 -4.02 -0.73 -14.30
N THR A 146 -3.35 -0.08 -13.34
CA THR A 146 -2.32 0.94 -13.60
C THR A 146 -0.92 0.52 -13.16
N THR A 147 -0.77 -0.68 -12.62
CA THR A 147 0.47 -1.23 -12.05
C THR A 147 1.33 -2.02 -13.06
N GLY A 148 1.29 -1.69 -14.35
CA GLY A 148 2.04 -2.39 -15.39
C GLY A 148 1.46 -3.73 -15.85
N GLY A 149 0.37 -4.20 -15.25
CA GLY A 149 -0.42 -5.36 -15.69
C GLY A 149 0.04 -6.72 -15.16
N HIS A 150 1.22 -6.84 -14.55
CA HIS A 150 1.75 -8.12 -14.04
C HIS A 150 1.50 -8.34 -12.55
N TYR A 151 1.21 -7.30 -11.79
CA TYR A 151 0.74 -7.39 -10.42
C TYR A 151 -0.44 -6.44 -10.16
N ALA A 152 -1.23 -6.72 -9.15
CA ALA A 152 -2.32 -5.86 -8.71
C ALA A 152 -2.51 -5.96 -7.19
N PHE A 153 -2.92 -4.84 -6.60
CA PHE A 153 -3.39 -4.84 -5.22
C PHE A 153 -4.82 -5.36 -5.15
N LEU A 154 -5.10 -6.23 -4.21
CA LEU A 154 -6.43 -6.74 -3.91
C LEU A 154 -6.86 -6.22 -2.53
N LYS A 155 -7.77 -5.25 -2.50
CA LYS A 155 -8.28 -4.69 -1.26
C LYS A 155 -9.34 -5.61 -0.67
N ILE A 156 -8.99 -6.33 0.42
CA ILE A 156 -9.83 -7.37 1.01
C ILE A 156 -10.77 -6.87 2.11
N ALA A 157 -10.50 -5.69 2.65
CA ALA A 157 -11.33 -5.04 3.66
C ALA A 157 -11.11 -3.53 3.65
N GLU A 158 -12.01 -2.80 4.28
CA GLU A 158 -11.98 -1.35 4.47
C GLU A 158 -12.23 -0.99 5.93
N GLY A 159 -11.60 0.08 6.42
CA GLY A 159 -11.76 0.56 7.78
C GLY A 159 -10.90 -0.19 8.81
N CYS A 160 -10.92 0.28 10.06
CA CYS A 160 -10.13 -0.31 11.14
C CYS A 160 -10.74 0.00 12.53
N ASP A 161 -10.85 -1.04 13.36
CA ASP A 161 -11.38 -0.93 14.73
C ASP A 161 -10.29 -0.88 15.81
N LYS A 162 -9.01 -0.87 15.43
CA LYS A 162 -7.87 -0.92 16.38
C LYS A 162 -7.74 0.36 17.21
N ARG A 163 -8.06 1.51 16.64
CA ARG A 163 -8.02 2.82 17.30
C ARG A 163 -6.66 3.15 17.95
N CYS A 164 -5.57 2.87 17.23
CA CYS A 164 -4.25 3.33 17.64
C CYS A 164 -4.26 4.86 17.83
N THR A 165 -3.64 5.35 18.89
CA THR A 165 -3.77 6.75 19.33
C THR A 165 -3.20 7.78 18.35
N TYR A 166 -2.32 7.36 17.45
CA TYR A 166 -1.72 8.20 16.39
C TYR A 166 -2.50 8.18 15.07
N CYS A 167 -3.53 7.33 14.94
CA CYS A 167 -4.09 6.98 13.64
C CYS A 167 -5.44 7.64 13.37
N ILE A 168 -5.53 8.38 12.27
CA ILE A 168 -6.75 9.05 11.81
C ILE A 168 -7.70 8.13 11.03
N ILE A 169 -7.25 6.96 10.60
CA ILE A 169 -7.98 6.08 9.68
C ILE A 169 -9.40 5.70 10.14
N PRO A 170 -9.65 5.36 11.42
CA PRO A 170 -11.02 5.04 11.86
C PRO A 170 -12.03 6.16 11.62
N TYR A 171 -11.58 7.40 11.62
CA TYR A 171 -12.40 8.58 11.39
C TYR A 171 -12.64 8.90 9.91
N LEU A 172 -11.80 8.35 9.02
CA LEU A 172 -11.84 8.59 7.57
C LEU A 172 -12.41 7.41 6.79
N ARG A 173 -12.17 6.18 7.26
CA ARG A 173 -12.52 4.94 6.58
C ARG A 173 -13.54 4.09 7.35
N GLY A 174 -13.91 4.53 8.56
CA GLY A 174 -14.94 3.89 9.37
C GLY A 174 -14.52 2.56 9.99
N LYS A 175 -15.55 1.77 10.38
CA LYS A 175 -15.40 0.46 10.98
C LYS A 175 -14.85 -0.56 10.00
N TYR A 176 -14.23 -1.61 10.54
CA TYR A 176 -13.72 -2.72 9.75
C TYR A 176 -14.85 -3.46 9.00
N ARG A 177 -14.71 -3.56 7.69
CA ARG A 177 -15.67 -4.22 6.78
C ARG A 177 -14.92 -5.07 5.76
N SER A 178 -15.07 -6.39 5.85
CA SER A 178 -14.51 -7.33 4.88
C SER A 178 -15.28 -7.33 3.57
N VAL A 179 -14.57 -7.50 2.47
CA VAL A 179 -15.19 -7.80 1.16
C VAL A 179 -15.58 -9.29 1.15
N PRO A 180 -16.78 -9.67 0.68
CA PRO A 180 -17.18 -11.06 0.59
C PRO A 180 -16.17 -11.91 -0.19
N MET A 181 -15.90 -13.13 0.29
CA MET A 181 -14.86 -14.00 -0.25
C MET A 181 -15.10 -14.35 -1.74
N GLU A 182 -16.35 -14.65 -2.09
CA GLU A 182 -16.73 -14.98 -3.48
C GLU A 182 -16.47 -13.81 -4.44
N GLN A 183 -16.63 -12.58 -3.95
CA GLN A 183 -16.34 -11.38 -4.73
C GLN A 183 -14.82 -11.24 -4.96
N LEU A 184 -14.01 -11.45 -3.92
CA LEU A 184 -12.54 -11.40 -4.02
C LEU A 184 -12.00 -12.45 -4.97
N VAL A 185 -12.57 -13.66 -4.94
CA VAL A 185 -12.16 -14.73 -5.88
C VAL A 185 -12.52 -14.35 -7.32
N ARG A 186 -13.71 -13.81 -7.57
CA ARG A 186 -14.06 -13.32 -8.91
C ARG A 186 -13.15 -12.19 -9.38
N GLU A 187 -12.89 -11.22 -8.52
CA GLU A 187 -11.96 -10.13 -8.85
C GLU A 187 -10.56 -10.67 -9.18
N ALA A 188 -10.07 -11.66 -8.42
CA ALA A 188 -8.79 -12.31 -8.70
C ALA A 188 -8.79 -13.07 -10.03
N GLU A 189 -9.88 -13.76 -10.38
CA GLU A 189 -10.04 -14.43 -11.67
C GLU A 189 -10.01 -13.43 -12.84
N GLU A 190 -10.76 -12.32 -12.73
CA GLU A 190 -10.76 -11.24 -13.73
C GLU A 190 -9.37 -10.59 -13.88
N LEU A 191 -8.64 -10.40 -12.78
CA LEU A 191 -7.27 -9.88 -12.80
C LEU A 191 -6.31 -10.86 -13.48
N ALA A 192 -6.43 -12.15 -13.19
CA ALA A 192 -5.61 -13.20 -13.81
C ALA A 192 -5.87 -13.28 -15.33
N GLU A 193 -7.12 -13.16 -15.77
CA GLU A 193 -7.48 -13.11 -17.20
C GLU A 193 -6.85 -11.92 -17.92
N LYS A 194 -6.64 -10.81 -17.22
CA LYS A 194 -5.94 -9.60 -17.73
C LYS A 194 -4.42 -9.74 -17.71
N GLY A 195 -3.87 -10.85 -17.22
CA GLY A 195 -2.43 -11.13 -17.19
C GLY A 195 -1.74 -10.86 -15.86
N VAL A 196 -2.48 -10.49 -14.82
CA VAL A 196 -1.92 -10.32 -13.46
C VAL A 196 -1.41 -11.67 -12.93
N LYS A 197 -0.18 -11.68 -12.44
CA LYS A 197 0.52 -12.86 -11.91
C LYS A 197 0.71 -12.80 -10.40
N GLU A 198 0.77 -11.62 -9.81
CA GLU A 198 0.89 -11.40 -8.37
C GLU A 198 -0.30 -10.62 -7.83
N LEU A 199 -0.92 -11.15 -6.78
CA LEU A 199 -1.91 -10.46 -5.97
C LEU A 199 -1.27 -9.99 -4.66
N ILE A 200 -1.40 -8.71 -4.37
CA ILE A 200 -0.94 -8.14 -3.10
C ILE A 200 -2.18 -7.78 -2.28
N LEU A 201 -2.42 -8.55 -1.23
CA LEU A 201 -3.58 -8.38 -0.37
C LEU A 201 -3.36 -7.21 0.57
N VAL A 202 -4.24 -6.24 0.52
CA VAL A 202 -4.18 -5.00 1.30
C VAL A 202 -5.49 -4.70 2.00
N ALA A 203 -5.37 -4.11 3.17
CA ALA A 203 -6.42 -3.50 3.97
C ALA A 203 -5.72 -2.60 5.01
N GLN A 204 -6.46 -1.89 5.84
CA GLN A 204 -5.87 -1.25 7.02
C GLN A 204 -5.41 -2.29 8.05
N GLU A 205 -6.05 -3.44 8.04
CA GLU A 205 -5.72 -4.63 8.82
C GLU A 205 -6.14 -5.87 8.03
N THR A 206 -5.19 -6.67 7.54
CA THR A 206 -5.49 -7.85 6.72
C THR A 206 -5.79 -9.10 7.55
N THR A 207 -5.17 -9.23 8.71
CA THR A 207 -5.24 -10.44 9.54
C THR A 207 -6.59 -10.69 10.21
N LEU A 208 -7.46 -9.67 10.30
CA LEU A 208 -8.84 -9.80 10.81
C LEU A 208 -9.86 -10.20 9.73
N TYR A 209 -9.44 -10.37 8.49
CA TYR A 209 -10.35 -10.66 7.38
C TYR A 209 -11.38 -11.74 7.72
N GLY A 210 -12.63 -11.42 7.45
CA GLY A 210 -13.76 -12.32 7.60
C GLY A 210 -14.43 -12.32 8.98
N LYS A 211 -13.79 -11.76 10.00
CA LYS A 211 -14.33 -11.79 11.37
C LYS A 211 -15.69 -11.12 11.50
N ASP A 212 -15.88 -10.01 10.80
CA ASP A 212 -17.14 -9.26 10.76
C ASP A 212 -18.25 -9.97 9.96
N LEU A 213 -17.90 -10.58 8.81
CA LEU A 213 -18.86 -11.25 7.92
C LEU A 213 -19.20 -12.68 8.35
N TYR A 214 -18.23 -13.43 8.87
CA TYR A 214 -18.33 -14.88 9.09
C TYR A 214 -18.24 -15.27 10.58
N GLY A 215 -18.02 -14.29 11.47
CA GLY A 215 -17.86 -14.52 12.91
C GLY A 215 -16.47 -15.03 13.32
N GLU A 216 -15.60 -15.36 12.38
CA GLU A 216 -14.25 -15.86 12.60
C GLU A 216 -13.27 -15.34 11.55
N LYS A 217 -11.96 -15.41 11.84
CA LYS A 217 -10.90 -15.02 10.88
C LYS A 217 -10.86 -16.00 9.72
N LYS A 218 -10.93 -15.50 8.50
CA LYS A 218 -11.00 -16.27 7.25
C LYS A 218 -9.83 -16.02 6.29
N LEU A 219 -8.80 -15.33 6.72
CA LEU A 219 -7.64 -15.07 5.84
C LEU A 219 -6.98 -16.36 5.34
N PRO A 220 -6.76 -17.40 6.17
CA PRO A 220 -6.22 -18.67 5.67
C PRO A 220 -7.09 -19.33 4.58
N GLU A 221 -8.41 -19.32 4.74
CA GLU A 221 -9.34 -19.85 3.74
C GLU A 221 -9.30 -19.03 2.45
N LEU A 222 -9.29 -17.70 2.57
CA LEU A 222 -9.16 -16.80 1.43
C LEU A 222 -7.87 -17.07 0.64
N LEU A 223 -6.74 -17.22 1.33
CA LEU A 223 -5.45 -17.52 0.69
C LEU A 223 -5.50 -18.82 -0.11
N ARG A 224 -6.08 -19.89 0.45
CA ARG A 224 -6.24 -21.18 -0.24
C ARG A 224 -7.12 -21.06 -1.50
N ARG A 225 -8.20 -20.29 -1.41
CA ARG A 225 -9.09 -20.06 -2.56
C ARG A 225 -8.44 -19.19 -3.64
N LEU A 226 -7.70 -18.17 -3.27
CA LEU A 226 -6.94 -17.34 -4.21
C LEU A 226 -5.79 -18.12 -4.85
N ALA A 227 -5.12 -19.01 -4.10
CA ALA A 227 -4.07 -19.89 -4.63
C ALA A 227 -4.59 -20.85 -5.70
N ALA A 228 -5.87 -21.22 -5.64
CA ALA A 228 -6.52 -22.06 -6.66
C ALA A 228 -6.85 -21.31 -7.96
N VAL A 229 -6.75 -19.99 -8.01
CA VAL A 229 -7.00 -19.18 -9.21
C VAL A 229 -5.89 -19.44 -10.23
N SER A 230 -6.30 -19.88 -11.44
CA SER A 230 -5.37 -20.10 -12.54
C SER A 230 -4.73 -18.80 -13.01
N GLY A 231 -3.43 -18.83 -13.29
CA GLY A 231 -2.67 -17.67 -13.76
C GLY A 231 -2.02 -16.85 -12.64
N ILE A 232 -2.52 -16.90 -11.41
CA ILE A 232 -1.85 -16.30 -10.26
C ILE A 232 -0.68 -17.19 -9.84
N GLN A 233 0.48 -16.59 -9.65
CA GLN A 233 1.71 -17.27 -9.24
C GLN A 233 2.19 -16.80 -7.86
N TRP A 234 1.98 -15.54 -7.49
CA TRP A 234 2.32 -15.00 -6.17
C TRP A 234 1.13 -14.35 -5.49
N ILE A 235 1.00 -14.60 -4.20
CA ILE A 235 0.08 -13.94 -3.29
C ILE A 235 0.90 -13.40 -2.13
N ARG A 236 0.83 -12.08 -1.91
CA ARG A 236 1.61 -11.37 -0.90
C ARG A 236 0.68 -10.73 0.12
N LEU A 237 1.05 -10.83 1.41
CA LEU A 237 0.31 -10.20 2.50
C LEU A 237 1.00 -8.92 2.97
N GLN A 238 0.23 -7.85 3.10
CA GLN A 238 0.65 -6.60 3.75
C GLN A 238 -0.30 -6.23 4.88
N TYR A 239 0.15 -5.36 5.79
CA TYR A 239 -0.62 -4.81 6.91
C TYR A 239 -1.16 -5.88 7.88
N CYS A 240 -0.28 -6.75 8.38
CA CYS A 240 -0.60 -7.78 9.35
C CYS A 240 -0.33 -7.29 10.79
N TYR A 241 -1.31 -7.37 11.67
CA TYR A 241 -1.10 -7.06 13.09
C TYR A 241 -0.50 -8.27 13.80
N PRO A 242 0.55 -8.10 14.64
CA PRO A 242 1.25 -9.23 15.24
C PRO A 242 0.34 -10.10 16.12
N GLU A 243 -0.52 -9.50 16.93
CA GLU A 243 -1.45 -10.22 17.82
C GLU A 243 -2.55 -10.98 17.09
N GLU A 244 -2.76 -10.73 15.81
CA GLU A 244 -3.82 -11.37 15.02
C GLU A 244 -3.29 -12.51 14.14
N ILE A 245 -1.99 -12.73 14.08
CA ILE A 245 -1.38 -13.81 13.31
C ILE A 245 -1.59 -15.14 14.04
N THR A 246 -2.37 -16.03 13.43
CA THR A 246 -2.73 -17.33 13.98
C THR A 246 -1.79 -18.43 13.51
N ASP A 247 -1.79 -19.55 14.21
CA ASP A 247 -1.05 -20.75 13.80
C ASP A 247 -1.53 -21.28 12.45
N GLU A 248 -2.84 -21.20 12.18
CA GLU A 248 -3.42 -21.58 10.90
C GLU A 248 -2.92 -20.69 9.77
N LEU A 249 -2.76 -19.38 10.00
CA LEU A 249 -2.18 -18.48 9.01
C LEU A 249 -0.73 -18.84 8.71
N ILE A 250 0.08 -19.10 9.74
CA ILE A 250 1.47 -19.52 9.59
C ILE A 250 1.56 -20.81 8.78
N GLU A 251 0.73 -21.81 9.11
CA GLU A 251 0.70 -23.07 8.38
C GLU A 251 0.26 -22.90 6.93
N THR A 252 -0.70 -22.01 6.68
CA THR A 252 -1.15 -21.71 5.31
C THR A 252 -0.04 -21.06 4.49
N ILE A 253 0.68 -20.08 5.04
CA ILE A 253 1.83 -19.48 4.34
C ILE A 253 2.91 -20.51 4.06
N LYS A 254 3.18 -21.41 5.00
CA LYS A 254 4.18 -22.47 4.89
C LYS A 254 3.84 -23.50 3.81
N THR A 255 2.55 -23.84 3.65
CA THR A 255 2.11 -24.96 2.81
C THR A 255 1.59 -24.54 1.43
N GLU A 256 1.12 -23.32 1.27
CA GLU A 256 0.65 -22.80 -0.01
C GLU A 256 1.81 -22.20 -0.82
N GLU A 257 2.27 -22.91 -1.84
CA GLU A 257 3.44 -22.53 -2.65
C GLU A 257 3.32 -21.15 -3.31
N LYS A 258 2.10 -20.73 -3.64
CA LYS A 258 1.85 -19.41 -4.26
C LYS A 258 1.86 -18.26 -3.26
N VAL A 259 1.71 -18.53 -1.97
CA VAL A 259 1.80 -17.50 -0.94
C VAL A 259 3.27 -17.23 -0.65
N CYS A 260 3.69 -16.00 -0.89
CA CYS A 260 5.06 -15.59 -0.64
C CYS A 260 5.43 -15.79 0.84
N ASN A 261 6.63 -16.31 1.10
CA ASN A 261 7.21 -16.35 2.44
C ASN A 261 7.64 -14.93 2.86
N TYR A 262 6.65 -14.08 3.01
CA TYR A 262 6.79 -12.66 3.29
C TYR A 262 5.64 -12.20 4.19
N LEU A 263 5.96 -11.45 5.25
CA LEU A 263 4.96 -10.79 6.08
C LEU A 263 5.38 -9.36 6.37
N ASP A 264 4.49 -8.43 6.10
CA ASP A 264 4.57 -7.05 6.57
C ASP A 264 3.80 -6.94 7.89
N ILE A 265 4.55 -6.69 8.97
CA ILE A 265 4.05 -6.64 10.35
C ILE A 265 4.44 -5.30 10.97
N PRO A 266 3.65 -4.22 10.78
CA PRO A 266 3.95 -2.92 11.35
C PRO A 266 3.81 -2.95 12.87
N ILE A 267 4.93 -3.08 13.59
CA ILE A 267 4.94 -3.13 15.06
C ILE A 267 4.93 -1.75 15.71
N GLN A 268 5.38 -0.73 15.01
CA GLN A 268 5.46 0.67 15.36
C GLN A 268 6.52 1.02 16.42
N HIS A 269 6.68 0.23 17.46
CA HIS A 269 7.70 0.41 18.50
C HIS A 269 8.01 -0.91 19.20
N ALA A 270 9.01 -0.92 20.08
CA ALA A 270 9.41 -2.09 20.88
C ALA A 270 9.44 -1.83 22.40
N SER A 271 9.36 -0.57 22.85
CA SER A 271 9.18 -0.25 24.26
C SER A 271 7.73 -0.50 24.68
N ASP A 272 7.50 -1.29 25.72
CA ASP A 272 6.16 -1.60 26.24
C ASP A 272 5.42 -0.33 26.70
N ALA A 273 6.15 0.64 27.25
CA ALA A 273 5.57 1.91 27.67
C ALA A 273 5.05 2.72 26.46
N VAL A 274 5.81 2.78 25.38
CA VAL A 274 5.40 3.47 24.15
C VAL A 274 4.27 2.72 23.46
N LEU A 275 4.36 1.40 23.30
CA LEU A 275 3.31 0.57 22.71
C LEU A 275 1.97 0.73 23.43
N LYS A 276 1.98 0.81 24.77
CA LYS A 276 0.77 1.07 25.56
C LYS A 276 0.18 2.45 25.27
N ARG A 277 1.01 3.49 25.20
CA ARG A 277 0.55 4.86 24.85
C ARG A 277 0.03 4.93 23.41
N MET A 278 0.60 4.17 22.50
CA MET A 278 0.13 4.02 21.12
C MET A 278 -1.23 3.30 21.02
N GLY A 279 -1.69 2.67 22.09
CA GLY A 279 -2.90 1.83 22.05
C GLY A 279 -2.67 0.50 21.35
N ARG A 280 -1.42 0.04 21.24
CA ARG A 280 -1.08 -1.28 20.69
C ARG A 280 -1.40 -2.37 21.70
N ARG A 281 -1.88 -3.51 21.20
CA ARG A 281 -2.34 -4.65 22.00
C ARG A 281 -1.29 -5.76 22.12
N THR A 282 -0.04 -5.41 21.94
CA THR A 282 1.11 -6.32 22.01
C THR A 282 2.24 -5.68 22.80
N ASN A 283 3.22 -6.47 23.20
CA ASN A 283 4.39 -6.04 23.93
C ASN A 283 5.69 -6.62 23.33
N ASN A 284 6.84 -6.16 23.79
CA ASN A 284 8.16 -6.57 23.29
C ASN A 284 8.35 -8.09 23.32
N LYS A 285 7.98 -8.74 24.42
CA LYS A 285 8.13 -10.20 24.57
C LYS A 285 7.27 -10.97 23.57
N GLU A 286 6.04 -10.56 23.38
CA GLU A 286 5.10 -11.19 22.43
C GLU A 286 5.59 -11.03 20.99
N ILE A 287 6.07 -9.84 20.62
CA ILE A 287 6.60 -9.58 19.28
C ILE A 287 7.85 -10.45 19.03
N ARG A 288 8.80 -10.50 19.97
CA ARG A 288 9.98 -11.38 19.87
C ARG A 288 9.60 -12.86 19.73
N GLY A 289 8.63 -13.30 20.50
CA GLY A 289 8.11 -14.67 20.45
C GLY A 289 7.49 -15.00 19.09
N LEU A 290 6.71 -14.10 18.53
CA LEU A 290 6.12 -14.24 17.19
C LEU A 290 7.20 -14.32 16.09
N ILE A 291 8.17 -13.42 16.12
CA ILE A 291 9.26 -13.41 15.13
C ILE A 291 10.06 -14.71 15.20
N ALA A 292 10.40 -15.18 16.39
CA ALA A 292 11.12 -16.43 16.59
C ALA A 292 10.30 -17.64 16.05
N LYS A 293 8.98 -17.65 16.30
CA LYS A 293 8.09 -18.68 15.79
C LYS A 293 7.99 -18.66 14.26
N LEU A 294 7.81 -17.49 13.66
CA LEU A 294 7.75 -17.34 12.20
C LEU A 294 9.02 -17.86 11.52
N ARG A 295 10.19 -17.51 12.04
CA ARG A 295 11.49 -17.96 11.50
C ARG A 295 11.73 -19.45 11.69
N LYS A 296 11.21 -20.02 12.77
CA LYS A 296 11.29 -21.45 13.03
C LYS A 296 10.39 -22.26 12.07
N GLU A 297 9.15 -21.80 11.88
CA GLU A 297 8.16 -22.50 11.05
C GLU A 297 8.40 -22.29 9.56
N ILE A 298 8.89 -21.12 9.17
CA ILE A 298 9.15 -20.72 7.79
C ILE A 298 10.59 -20.15 7.73
N PRO A 299 11.63 -20.99 7.59
CA PRO A 299 13.03 -20.56 7.69
C PRO A 299 13.44 -19.45 6.69
N ASP A 300 12.82 -19.41 5.52
CA ASP A 300 13.11 -18.44 4.47
C ASP A 300 12.19 -17.19 4.51
N ILE A 301 11.44 -17.00 5.60
CA ILE A 301 10.51 -15.88 5.68
C ILE A 301 11.24 -14.53 5.66
N ALA A 302 10.80 -13.64 4.79
CA ALA A 302 11.17 -12.24 4.79
C ALA A 302 10.19 -11.46 5.66
N LEU A 303 10.70 -10.79 6.68
CA LEU A 303 9.91 -9.98 7.61
C LEU A 303 10.15 -8.50 7.35
N ARG A 304 9.04 -7.80 7.08
CA ARG A 304 9.00 -6.35 6.93
C ARG A 304 8.30 -5.73 8.13
N THR A 305 8.77 -4.58 8.59
CA THR A 305 8.12 -3.81 9.63
C THR A 305 8.18 -2.32 9.38
N THR A 306 7.35 -1.60 10.09
CA THR A 306 7.32 -0.14 10.12
C THR A 306 7.38 0.32 11.57
N LEU A 307 8.20 1.35 11.84
CA LEU A 307 8.40 1.96 13.15
C LEU A 307 8.05 3.44 13.11
N ILE A 308 7.69 3.96 14.27
CA ILE A 308 7.50 5.40 14.52
C ILE A 308 8.52 5.84 15.57
N SER A 309 9.36 6.81 15.23
CA SER A 309 10.30 7.44 16.16
C SER A 309 9.73 8.73 16.74
N GLY A 310 10.08 9.02 17.98
CA GLY A 310 9.69 10.28 18.62
C GLY A 310 8.21 10.39 18.96
N PHE A 311 7.55 9.28 19.27
CA PHE A 311 6.17 9.29 19.76
C PHE A 311 6.07 10.07 21.08
N PRO A 312 4.96 10.80 21.38
CA PRO A 312 4.83 11.59 22.60
C PRO A 312 5.15 10.79 23.86
N GLY A 313 6.08 11.31 24.67
CA GLY A 313 6.57 10.66 25.89
C GLY A 313 7.62 9.57 25.66
N GLU A 314 8.11 9.34 24.44
CA GLU A 314 9.25 8.47 24.18
C GLU A 314 10.51 9.08 24.81
N THR A 315 11.13 8.32 25.72
CA THR A 315 12.37 8.69 26.40
C THR A 315 13.58 8.18 25.63
N GLU A 316 14.78 8.61 26.03
CA GLU A 316 16.04 8.05 25.51
C GLU A 316 16.14 6.56 25.77
N GLU A 317 15.74 6.09 26.97
CA GLU A 317 15.69 4.67 27.28
C GLU A 317 14.73 3.90 26.36
N ASP A 318 13.57 4.46 26.02
CA ASP A 318 12.64 3.85 25.08
C ASP A 318 13.26 3.72 23.67
N HIS A 319 14.02 4.73 23.24
CA HIS A 319 14.74 4.71 21.98
C HIS A 319 15.88 3.65 21.99
N GLU A 320 16.64 3.55 23.06
CA GLU A 320 17.68 2.52 23.23
C GLU A 320 17.07 1.10 23.17
N ILE A 321 15.91 0.89 23.82
CA ILE A 321 15.17 -0.38 23.73
C ILE A 321 14.80 -0.69 22.28
N LEU A 322 14.34 0.32 21.50
CA LEU A 322 13.98 0.15 20.11
C LEU A 322 15.22 -0.18 19.26
N MET A 323 16.33 0.53 19.44
CA MET A 323 17.58 0.26 18.75
C MET A 323 18.08 -1.17 19.01
N GLN A 324 18.10 -1.60 20.26
CA GLN A 324 18.50 -2.96 20.62
C GLN A 324 17.56 -4.01 20.04
N PHE A 325 16.26 -3.72 19.98
CA PHE A 325 15.28 -4.60 19.37
C PHE A 325 15.51 -4.76 17.86
N VAL A 326 15.81 -3.67 17.15
CA VAL A 326 16.12 -3.70 15.69
C VAL A 326 17.39 -4.53 15.44
N ASP A 327 18.43 -4.33 16.26
CA ASP A 327 19.68 -5.08 16.16
C ASP A 327 19.46 -6.58 16.41
N ASP A 328 18.72 -6.93 17.46
CA ASP A 328 18.43 -8.32 17.81
C ASP A 328 17.54 -9.04 16.79
N MET A 329 16.55 -8.33 16.23
CA MET A 329 15.54 -8.96 15.36
C MET A 329 15.96 -9.01 13.90
N GLU A 330 16.83 -8.14 13.45
CA GLU A 330 17.37 -8.13 12.10
C GLU A 330 16.28 -8.31 11.02
N PHE A 331 15.33 -7.36 10.95
CA PHE A 331 14.29 -7.39 9.92
C PHE A 331 14.90 -7.32 8.51
N ASP A 332 14.29 -8.05 7.57
CA ASP A 332 14.71 -8.03 6.17
C ASP A 332 14.41 -6.68 5.51
N ARG A 333 13.28 -6.10 5.86
CA ARG A 333 12.85 -4.78 5.40
C ARG A 333 12.29 -3.98 6.57
N LEU A 334 12.68 -2.71 6.68
CA LEU A 334 12.24 -1.85 7.76
C LEU A 334 12.18 -0.40 7.29
N GLY A 335 11.06 0.27 7.56
CA GLY A 335 10.90 1.70 7.38
C GLY A 335 10.62 2.39 8.71
N VAL A 336 11.13 3.61 8.87
CA VAL A 336 10.90 4.43 10.06
C VAL A 336 10.31 5.76 9.66
N PHE A 337 9.24 6.15 10.34
CA PHE A 337 8.65 7.48 10.23
C PHE A 337 8.88 8.26 11.52
N ALA A 338 9.25 9.52 11.40
CA ALA A 338 9.13 10.43 12.52
C ALA A 338 7.64 10.62 12.85
N TYR A 339 7.29 10.65 14.13
CA TYR A 339 5.90 10.85 14.54
C TYR A 339 5.33 12.14 13.96
N SER A 340 4.23 12.03 13.24
CA SER A 340 3.46 13.16 12.70
C SER A 340 2.26 13.43 13.59
N PRO A 341 2.18 14.60 14.24
CA PRO A 341 1.04 14.97 15.06
C PRO A 341 -0.17 15.30 14.18
N GLU A 342 -1.13 14.37 14.15
CA GLU A 342 -2.36 14.53 13.37
C GLU A 342 -3.50 15.04 14.24
N GLU A 343 -4.08 16.17 13.85
CA GLU A 343 -5.27 16.74 14.47
C GLU A 343 -6.38 15.67 14.59
N ASP A 344 -7.22 15.77 15.61
CA ASP A 344 -8.31 14.84 15.89
C ASP A 344 -7.90 13.42 16.31
N THR A 345 -6.60 13.12 16.38
CA THR A 345 -6.11 11.89 16.99
C THR A 345 -5.82 12.08 18.49
N PRO A 346 -5.98 11.05 19.32
CA PRO A 346 -5.65 11.19 20.75
C PRO A 346 -4.23 11.62 21.02
N ALA A 347 -3.24 11.08 20.28
CA ALA A 347 -1.83 11.38 20.48
C ALA A 347 -1.46 12.85 20.18
N PHE A 348 -2.24 13.57 19.37
CA PHE A 348 -2.03 14.98 19.09
C PHE A 348 -2.03 15.83 20.38
N SER A 349 -2.90 15.48 21.32
CA SER A 349 -3.05 16.20 22.60
C SER A 349 -2.23 15.63 23.74
N PHE A 350 -1.41 14.59 23.51
CA PHE A 350 -0.57 14.03 24.56
C PHE A 350 0.48 15.01 25.03
N GLU A 351 0.72 15.02 26.32
CA GLU A 351 1.85 15.75 26.89
C GLU A 351 3.20 15.14 26.50
N ASN A 352 4.27 15.87 26.72
CA ASN A 352 5.65 15.42 26.43
C ASN A 352 5.88 15.10 24.93
N GLN A 353 5.41 15.98 24.07
CA GLN A 353 5.75 15.92 22.65
C GLN A 353 7.28 15.98 22.48
N VAL A 354 7.82 15.10 21.66
CA VAL A 354 9.24 15.06 21.34
C VAL A 354 9.57 16.16 20.34
N PRO A 355 10.65 16.95 20.53
CA PRO A 355 11.08 17.94 19.55
C PRO A 355 11.35 17.32 18.17
N GLU A 356 11.05 18.08 17.11
CA GLU A 356 11.16 17.57 15.74
C GLU A 356 12.58 17.08 15.39
N GLU A 357 13.60 17.85 15.82
CA GLU A 357 15.01 17.46 15.58
C GLU A 357 15.34 16.10 16.21
N VAL A 358 14.82 15.84 17.42
CA VAL A 358 15.05 14.57 18.13
C VAL A 358 14.32 13.41 17.44
N LYS A 359 13.11 13.64 16.92
CA LYS A 359 12.41 12.60 16.13
C LYS A 359 13.20 12.22 14.88
N GLN A 360 13.73 13.21 14.15
CA GLN A 360 14.51 12.99 12.94
C GLN A 360 15.84 12.28 13.25
N GLU A 361 16.56 12.71 14.29
CA GLU A 361 17.80 12.10 14.73
C GLU A 361 17.59 10.62 15.07
N ARG A 362 16.58 10.31 15.89
CA ARG A 362 16.24 8.92 16.24
C ARG A 362 15.82 8.08 15.03
N ARG A 363 15.06 8.65 14.09
CA ARG A 363 14.73 7.99 12.83
C ARG A 363 16.00 7.63 12.06
N ASP A 364 16.90 8.58 11.90
CA ASP A 364 18.11 8.42 11.11
C ASP A 364 19.05 7.37 11.75
N GLU A 365 19.21 7.35 13.08
CA GLU A 365 19.97 6.31 13.80
C GLU A 365 19.40 4.90 13.53
N ILE A 366 18.08 4.73 13.58
CA ILE A 366 17.44 3.43 13.28
C ILE A 366 17.69 3.05 11.82
N MET A 367 17.58 4.00 10.89
CA MET A 367 17.78 3.73 9.48
C MET A 367 19.23 3.39 9.13
N GLU A 368 20.21 4.01 9.79
CA GLU A 368 21.63 3.67 9.65
C GLU A 368 21.89 2.21 10.10
N LEU A 369 21.38 1.83 11.28
CA LEU A 369 21.47 0.46 11.77
C LEU A 369 20.80 -0.53 10.80
N GLN A 370 19.61 -0.22 10.31
CA GLN A 370 18.90 -1.07 9.36
C GLN A 370 19.63 -1.20 8.02
N GLN A 371 20.30 -0.16 7.57
CA GLN A 371 21.10 -0.20 6.34
C GLN A 371 22.25 -1.22 6.46
N GLU A 372 22.93 -1.25 7.59
CA GLU A 372 23.97 -2.25 7.87
C GLU A 372 23.41 -3.67 7.87
N ILE A 373 22.29 -3.89 8.59
CA ILE A 373 21.58 -5.18 8.63
C ILE A 373 21.14 -5.63 7.23
N ALA A 374 20.52 -4.74 6.46
CA ALA A 374 20.05 -5.03 5.13
C ALA A 374 21.19 -5.40 4.18
N PHE A 375 22.31 -4.70 4.27
CA PHE A 375 23.50 -5.00 3.47
C PHE A 375 24.07 -6.38 3.81
N GLU A 376 24.24 -6.73 5.08
CA GLU A 376 24.73 -8.04 5.52
C GLU A 376 23.82 -9.17 5.04
N LYS A 377 22.50 -9.00 5.15
CA LYS A 377 21.52 -9.97 4.65
C LYS A 377 21.55 -10.12 3.13
N SER A 378 21.70 -9.03 2.40
CA SER A 378 21.82 -9.04 0.94
C SER A 378 23.12 -9.73 0.50
N GLU A 379 24.25 -9.45 1.17
CA GLU A 379 25.52 -10.15 0.93
C GLU A 379 25.42 -11.67 1.18
N ALA A 380 24.67 -12.08 2.22
CA ALA A 380 24.43 -13.48 2.53
C ALA A 380 23.59 -14.22 1.47
N MET A 381 22.92 -13.50 0.59
CA MET A 381 22.16 -14.10 -0.52
C MET A 381 23.04 -14.54 -1.69
N LYS A 382 24.29 -14.10 -1.78
CA LYS A 382 25.23 -14.49 -2.85
C LYS A 382 25.34 -16.01 -2.99
N GLY A 383 25.25 -16.50 -4.20
CA GLY A 383 25.29 -17.93 -4.54
C GLY A 383 23.94 -18.66 -4.42
N ARG A 384 22.92 -18.03 -3.86
CA ARG A 384 21.56 -18.60 -3.83
C ARG A 384 20.85 -18.39 -5.17
N THR A 385 20.03 -19.36 -5.54
CA THR A 385 19.11 -19.25 -6.67
C THR A 385 17.73 -18.88 -6.17
N LEU A 386 17.16 -17.81 -6.72
CA LEU A 386 15.85 -17.28 -6.39
C LEU A 386 14.94 -17.27 -7.62
N GLU A 387 13.66 -17.50 -7.41
CA GLU A 387 12.64 -17.18 -8.40
C GLU A 387 12.42 -15.67 -8.45
N VAL A 388 12.45 -15.10 -9.62
CA VAL A 388 12.34 -13.65 -9.87
C VAL A 388 11.24 -13.38 -10.86
N MET A 389 10.38 -12.41 -10.54
CA MET A 389 9.42 -11.84 -11.49
C MET A 389 10.02 -10.59 -12.11
N ILE A 390 10.06 -10.53 -13.43
CA ILE A 390 10.57 -9.38 -14.18
C ILE A 390 9.58 -8.22 -14.12
N GLU A 391 10.09 -7.05 -13.76
CA GLU A 391 9.34 -5.78 -13.75
C GLU A 391 9.51 -5.00 -15.05
N GLY A 392 10.70 -4.99 -15.62
CA GLY A 392 11.01 -4.27 -16.84
C GLY A 392 12.46 -4.39 -17.28
N LYS A 393 12.76 -3.85 -18.45
CA LYS A 393 14.11 -3.82 -19.01
C LYS A 393 14.84 -2.55 -18.57
N VAL A 394 16.12 -2.69 -18.24
CA VAL A 394 17.00 -1.54 -18.04
C VAL A 394 17.33 -0.93 -19.42
N ALA A 395 17.15 0.37 -19.55
CA ALA A 395 17.38 1.06 -20.82
C ALA A 395 18.86 0.89 -21.28
N ASP A 396 19.04 0.58 -22.55
CA ASP A 396 20.34 0.43 -23.23
C ASP A 396 21.29 -0.63 -22.66
N GLU A 397 20.77 -1.57 -21.81
CA GLU A 397 21.56 -2.65 -21.23
C GLU A 397 20.95 -4.04 -21.52
N ASN A 398 21.77 -5.09 -21.42
CA ASN A 398 21.33 -6.48 -21.41
C ASN A 398 21.00 -6.91 -19.98
N ALA A 399 20.13 -6.12 -19.35
CA ALA A 399 19.72 -6.32 -17.96
C ALA A 399 18.23 -6.01 -17.78
N TYR A 400 17.65 -6.63 -16.78
CA TYR A 400 16.27 -6.44 -16.37
C TYR A 400 16.21 -6.11 -14.88
N VAL A 401 15.16 -5.41 -14.51
CA VAL A 401 14.79 -5.20 -13.11
C VAL A 401 13.70 -6.21 -12.76
N GLY A 402 13.85 -6.87 -11.63
CA GLY A 402 12.87 -7.81 -11.11
C GLY A 402 12.69 -7.70 -9.62
N ARG A 403 11.78 -8.53 -9.08
CA ARG A 403 11.56 -8.71 -7.64
C ARG A 403 11.59 -10.18 -7.29
N THR A 404 12.02 -10.45 -6.07
CA THR A 404 11.91 -11.75 -5.44
C THR A 404 10.68 -11.83 -4.54
N TYR A 405 10.41 -12.99 -3.94
CA TYR A 405 9.36 -13.12 -2.93
C TYR A 405 9.56 -12.21 -1.70
N MET A 406 10.78 -11.74 -1.47
CA MET A 406 11.14 -10.90 -0.33
C MET A 406 10.75 -9.42 -0.50
N ASP A 407 10.29 -9.03 -1.69
CA ASP A 407 10.18 -7.63 -2.06
C ASP A 407 8.80 -7.28 -2.59
N SER A 408 8.11 -6.38 -1.89
CA SER A 408 6.87 -5.77 -2.36
C SER A 408 7.19 -4.60 -3.31
N PRO A 409 6.40 -4.39 -4.37
CA PRO A 409 6.68 -3.34 -5.35
C PRO A 409 6.65 -1.95 -4.71
N ASN A 410 7.56 -1.09 -5.15
CA ASN A 410 7.69 0.33 -4.79
C ASN A 410 8.06 0.63 -3.32
N VAL A 411 8.23 -0.36 -2.48
CA VAL A 411 8.55 -0.16 -1.04
C VAL A 411 9.77 -0.95 -0.57
N ASP A 412 10.11 -2.05 -1.24
CA ASP A 412 11.24 -2.92 -0.88
C ASP A 412 12.32 -2.88 -1.96
N GLY A 413 13.29 -3.79 -1.90
CA GLY A 413 14.41 -3.85 -2.83
C GLY A 413 14.05 -4.44 -4.20
N LEU A 414 15.02 -4.40 -5.08
CA LEU A 414 14.96 -4.94 -6.44
C LEU A 414 16.07 -5.96 -6.66
N ILE A 415 15.98 -6.72 -7.74
CA ILE A 415 17.08 -7.52 -8.26
C ILE A 415 17.36 -7.11 -9.71
N PHE A 416 18.63 -6.80 -9.99
CA PHE A 416 19.10 -6.55 -11.36
C PHE A 416 19.58 -7.86 -11.96
N VAL A 417 18.95 -8.27 -13.06
CA VAL A 417 19.18 -9.57 -13.71
C VAL A 417 19.93 -9.36 -15.01
N ASN A 418 21.17 -9.85 -15.07
CA ASN A 418 21.95 -9.89 -16.28
C ASN A 418 21.58 -11.12 -17.11
N THR A 419 21.13 -10.94 -18.34
CA THR A 419 20.73 -12.03 -19.22
C THR A 419 20.70 -11.58 -20.69
N GLY A 420 20.99 -12.52 -21.59
CA GLY A 420 20.78 -12.34 -23.02
C GLY A 420 19.38 -12.73 -23.50
N LEU A 421 18.50 -13.21 -22.60
CA LEU A 421 17.15 -13.58 -22.94
C LEU A 421 16.28 -12.36 -23.24
N SER A 422 15.28 -12.53 -24.09
CA SER A 422 14.23 -11.51 -24.31
C SER A 422 13.07 -11.78 -23.39
N LEU A 423 12.88 -10.94 -22.37
CA LEU A 423 11.89 -11.10 -21.32
C LEU A 423 10.88 -9.96 -21.33
N MET A 424 9.68 -10.24 -20.81
CA MET A 424 8.62 -9.28 -20.63
C MET A 424 8.29 -9.11 -19.13
N SER A 425 7.69 -7.99 -18.78
CA SER A 425 7.14 -7.77 -17.43
C SER A 425 6.17 -8.89 -17.07
N GLY A 426 6.33 -9.47 -15.88
CA GLY A 426 5.56 -10.62 -15.43
C GLY A 426 6.16 -11.99 -15.77
N ASP A 427 7.25 -12.08 -16.51
CA ASP A 427 7.97 -13.33 -16.71
C ASP A 427 8.65 -13.77 -15.42
N PHE A 428 8.62 -15.07 -15.14
CA PHE A 428 9.29 -15.67 -14.00
C PHE A 428 10.48 -16.51 -14.48
N LEU A 429 11.60 -16.36 -13.80
CA LEU A 429 12.80 -17.17 -14.07
C LEU A 429 13.62 -17.38 -12.80
N LYS A 430 14.48 -18.39 -12.84
CA LYS A 430 15.47 -18.62 -11.78
C LYS A 430 16.70 -17.75 -12.02
N VAL A 431 17.15 -17.08 -10.97
CA VAL A 431 18.28 -16.18 -10.98
C VAL A 431 19.22 -16.56 -9.86
N ARG A 432 20.50 -16.76 -10.21
CA ARG A 432 21.56 -16.92 -9.23
C ARG A 432 22.07 -15.56 -8.80
N VAL A 433 22.02 -15.27 -7.51
CA VAL A 433 22.53 -14.03 -6.93
C VAL A 433 24.04 -14.02 -6.99
N THR A 434 24.61 -13.00 -7.62
CA THR A 434 26.06 -12.82 -7.79
C THR A 434 26.62 -11.66 -6.99
N GLY A 435 25.78 -10.72 -6.58
CA GLY A 435 26.16 -9.53 -5.85
C GLY A 435 25.00 -8.87 -5.10
N ALA A 436 25.35 -7.85 -4.34
CA ALA A 436 24.42 -6.99 -3.64
C ALA A 436 24.87 -5.54 -3.69
N SER A 437 23.92 -4.61 -3.64
CA SER A 437 24.18 -3.17 -3.54
C SER A 437 23.15 -2.59 -2.59
N GLU A 438 23.56 -2.20 -1.41
CA GLU A 438 22.69 -1.69 -0.34
C GLU A 438 21.46 -2.61 -0.10
N TYR A 439 20.30 -2.21 -0.57
CA TYR A 439 19.04 -2.96 -0.45
C TYR A 439 18.75 -3.89 -1.62
N ASP A 440 19.50 -3.76 -2.74
CA ASP A 440 19.21 -4.45 -3.98
C ASP A 440 20.16 -5.64 -4.19
N LEU A 441 19.70 -6.60 -4.99
CA LEU A 441 20.48 -7.76 -5.41
C LEU A 441 20.91 -7.61 -6.87
N ILE A 442 22.00 -8.30 -7.22
CA ILE A 442 22.46 -8.46 -8.59
C ILE A 442 22.55 -9.96 -8.86
N GLY A 443 22.09 -10.39 -10.02
CA GLY A 443 22.11 -11.81 -10.36
C GLY A 443 22.19 -12.05 -11.86
N GLU A 444 22.36 -13.33 -12.20
CA GLU A 444 22.38 -13.85 -13.56
C GLU A 444 21.28 -14.89 -13.72
N ALA A 445 20.56 -14.83 -14.85
CA ALA A 445 19.60 -15.86 -15.17
C ALA A 445 20.31 -17.22 -15.27
N GLU A 446 19.75 -18.24 -14.61
CA GLU A 446 20.22 -19.60 -14.83
C GLU A 446 19.77 -20.02 -16.23
N ASP A 447 20.72 -20.43 -17.08
CA ASP A 447 20.42 -20.98 -18.39
C ASP A 447 19.65 -22.29 -18.20
N GLU A 448 18.36 -22.30 -18.55
CA GLU A 448 17.53 -23.51 -18.58
C GLU A 448 17.93 -24.50 -19.71
N PHE A 449 19.07 -24.30 -20.32
CA PHE A 449 19.61 -25.18 -21.37
C PHE A 449 20.76 -26.06 -20.86
N THR A 450 20.50 -26.82 -19.81
CA THR A 450 21.14 -28.13 -19.65
C THR A 450 20.04 -29.17 -19.64
N GLU A 451 19.96 -29.86 -20.81
CA GLU A 451 19.17 -31.09 -21.00
C GLU A 451 19.30 -32.09 -19.85
#